data_dba5873c2596933a1f7855583bb44dc1
#
_entry.id   dba5873c2596933a1f7855583bb44dc1
#
_cell.length_a   1.000
_cell.length_b   1.000
_cell.length_c   1.000
_cell.angle_alpha   90.00
_cell.angle_beta   90.00
_cell.angle_gamma   90.00
#
_symmetry.space_group_name_H-M   'P 1'
#
loop_
_entity.id
_entity.type
_entity.pdbx_description
1 polymer ?
#
loop_
_entity_poly.entity_id
_entity_poly.type
_entity_poly.pdbx_seq_one_letter_code
_entity_poly.pdbx_strand_id
1 'polypeptide(L)'
;VTTEGKLTYAIDQSKTDWFTHPTVDGMTLAILIPENTVSRERSGVVRFISVSDPTLVEEFTITQEPGPVPPEAPKADLLDVVFHADGTAEDVSPLKNEVLSYPGTALTCYYHDVYKRIVTNYTHTPGQGSRKDSYYRVDYYTNETFKQGLDDGHTLEVVLRSNRNDGTKEYKPFSAHEAGGTGFLICKEGQGGHPACITFLPNVSTTGKSTWCWAQSDVTPEPGRYYHVVGVWDKTAEKAYIYVDGQLKGTADAPGELIHAKDGARWFALGGDSAVGSMGNAWNGEVVLARVFDDALTGDQIALLYQDAAFAGQTPVEFALSNLTYLTRCEIGAGYTYTVYGNGFAAGDK
;
A
#
# COMPACT_ATOMS: atom_id res chain seq x y z
N VAL A 1 38.06 6.86 -39.46
CA VAL A 1 39.51 7.12 -39.24
C VAL A 1 40.26 5.82 -39.58
N THR A 2 40.96 5.83 -40.70
CA THR A 2 41.88 4.74 -41.08
C THR A 2 43.19 4.99 -40.36
N THR A 3 43.52 4.22 -39.32
CA THR A 3 44.80 4.29 -38.63
C THR A 3 45.52 2.98 -38.83
N GLU A 4 46.78 3.03 -39.24
CA GLU A 4 47.66 1.86 -39.28
C GLU A 4 48.20 1.47 -37.87
N GLY A 5 47.69 2.09 -36.81
CA GLY A 5 48.12 1.89 -35.43
C GLY A 5 47.14 1.10 -34.57
N LYS A 6 47.60 0.51 -33.47
CA LYS A 6 46.76 -0.04 -32.43
C LYS A 6 46.03 1.10 -31.71
N LEU A 7 44.71 1.02 -31.69
CA LEU A 7 43.89 1.92 -30.88
C LEU A 7 43.74 1.34 -29.49
N THR A 8 43.84 2.18 -28.48
CA THR A 8 43.31 1.95 -27.16
C THR A 8 42.17 2.94 -26.90
N TYR A 9 41.37 2.66 -25.91
CA TYR A 9 40.26 3.55 -25.55
C TYR A 9 40.21 3.69 -24.04
N ALA A 10 39.63 4.80 -23.58
CA ALA A 10 39.31 5.01 -22.20
C ALA A 10 37.84 5.46 -22.06
N ILE A 11 37.21 5.03 -20.98
CA ILE A 11 35.87 5.49 -20.61
C ILE A 11 36.04 6.45 -19.45
N ASP A 12 35.34 7.59 -19.49
CA ASP A 12 35.31 8.51 -18.37
C ASP A 12 34.46 7.89 -17.24
N GLN A 13 35.15 7.25 -16.30
CA GLN A 13 34.54 6.54 -15.17
C GLN A 13 33.77 7.46 -14.22
N SER A 14 34.01 8.76 -14.24
CA SER A 14 33.33 9.72 -13.38
C SER A 14 31.85 9.93 -13.74
N LYS A 15 31.45 9.49 -14.96
CA LYS A 15 30.10 9.70 -15.51
C LYS A 15 29.49 8.46 -16.16
N THR A 16 30.13 7.31 -16.07
CA THR A 16 29.78 6.14 -16.91
C THR A 16 29.77 4.82 -16.17
N ASP A 17 29.08 4.80 -15.05
CA ASP A 17 28.80 3.58 -14.28
C ASP A 17 27.65 2.72 -14.87
N TRP A 18 26.97 3.24 -15.91
CA TRP A 18 25.74 2.69 -16.46
C TRP A 18 25.90 1.91 -17.78
N PHE A 19 27.08 1.83 -18.36
CA PHE A 19 27.34 0.94 -19.49
C PHE A 19 28.60 0.10 -19.29
N THR A 20 28.64 -1.08 -19.94
CA THR A 20 29.77 -1.98 -19.81
C THR A 20 30.92 -1.58 -20.71
N HIS A 21 32.13 -2.00 -20.35
CA HIS A 21 33.35 -1.76 -21.15
C HIS A 21 33.18 -2.25 -22.58
N PRO A 22 33.55 -1.42 -23.52
CA PRO A 22 33.50 -1.81 -24.93
C PRO A 22 34.42 -2.98 -25.22
N THR A 23 33.94 -3.86 -26.07
CA THR A 23 34.75 -4.92 -26.64
C THR A 23 35.29 -4.44 -27.98
N VAL A 24 36.61 -4.55 -28.19
CA VAL A 24 37.24 -4.22 -29.45
C VAL A 24 37.59 -5.53 -30.16
N ASP A 25 36.98 -5.76 -31.32
CA ASP A 25 37.35 -6.85 -32.22
C ASP A 25 37.77 -6.23 -33.56
N GLY A 26 39.10 -6.28 -33.80
CA GLY A 26 39.67 -5.64 -34.98
C GLY A 26 39.46 -4.13 -34.98
N MET A 27 38.59 -3.64 -35.88
CA MET A 27 38.24 -2.22 -36.01
C MET A 27 36.83 -1.90 -35.48
N THR A 28 36.18 -2.82 -34.80
CA THR A 28 34.82 -2.67 -34.29
C THR A 28 34.81 -2.48 -32.78
N LEU A 29 34.14 -1.44 -32.32
CA LEU A 29 33.88 -1.21 -30.91
C LEU A 29 32.40 -1.52 -30.64
N ALA A 30 32.14 -2.47 -29.75
CA ALA A 30 30.81 -2.79 -29.28
C ALA A 30 30.65 -2.33 -27.82
N ILE A 31 29.67 -1.47 -27.56
CA ILE A 31 29.30 -0.99 -26.23
C ILE A 31 27.91 -1.51 -25.92
N LEU A 32 27.76 -2.19 -24.80
CA LEU A 32 26.44 -2.61 -24.30
C LEU A 32 25.86 -1.51 -23.44
N ILE A 33 24.77 -0.92 -23.92
CA ILE A 33 24.04 0.16 -23.26
C ILE A 33 22.74 -0.44 -22.70
N PRO A 34 22.63 -0.65 -21.38
CA PRO A 34 21.38 -1.10 -20.77
C PRO A 34 20.32 0.00 -20.82
N GLU A 35 19.05 -0.39 -20.73
CA GLU A 35 17.93 0.53 -20.65
C GLU A 35 18.13 1.58 -19.53
N ASN A 36 17.73 2.82 -19.80
CA ASN A 36 17.72 3.86 -18.77
C ASN A 36 16.48 3.66 -17.89
N THR A 37 16.69 3.19 -16.68
CA THR A 37 15.61 2.99 -15.68
C THR A 37 15.40 4.19 -14.76
N VAL A 38 16.15 5.28 -14.98
CA VAL A 38 15.97 6.50 -14.19
C VAL A 38 15.28 7.59 -15.01
N SER A 39 14.44 8.39 -14.38
CA SER A 39 13.61 9.43 -15.02
C SER A 39 14.38 10.68 -15.43
N ARG A 40 15.67 10.57 -15.63
CA ARG A 40 16.54 11.67 -16.11
C ARG A 40 17.43 11.20 -17.26
N GLU A 41 17.74 12.13 -18.14
CA GLU A 41 18.75 11.92 -19.15
C GLU A 41 20.10 11.57 -18.50
N ARG A 42 20.82 10.68 -19.12
CA ARG A 42 22.19 10.35 -18.74
C ARG A 42 23.11 10.38 -19.96
N SER A 43 24.34 10.80 -19.76
CA SER A 43 25.34 10.83 -20.81
C SER A 43 26.66 10.24 -20.31
N GLY A 44 27.40 9.68 -21.24
CA GLY A 44 28.73 9.16 -21.00
C GLY A 44 29.65 9.46 -22.17
N VAL A 45 30.93 9.57 -21.93
CA VAL A 45 31.92 9.88 -22.95
C VAL A 45 32.81 8.67 -23.17
N VAL A 46 32.99 8.31 -24.43
CA VAL A 46 33.97 7.31 -24.85
C VAL A 46 35.12 8.03 -25.53
N ARG A 47 36.34 7.80 -25.06
CA ARG A 47 37.55 8.36 -25.61
C ARG A 47 38.32 7.30 -26.35
N PHE A 48 38.78 7.63 -27.55
CA PHE A 48 39.71 6.83 -28.32
C PHE A 48 41.08 7.54 -28.28
N ILE A 49 42.05 6.87 -27.78
CA ILE A 49 43.40 7.40 -27.65
C ILE A 49 44.33 6.54 -28.54
N SER A 50 45.10 7.21 -29.39
CA SER A 50 46.09 6.53 -30.21
C SER A 50 47.23 6.02 -29.34
N VAL A 51 47.61 4.75 -29.50
CA VAL A 51 48.73 4.15 -28.76
C VAL A 51 50.07 4.70 -29.28
N SER A 52 50.15 5.01 -30.61
CA SER A 52 51.36 5.57 -31.24
C SER A 52 51.57 7.04 -30.97
N ASP A 53 50.51 7.77 -30.73
CA ASP A 53 50.54 9.19 -30.42
C ASP A 53 49.42 9.52 -29.42
N PRO A 54 49.68 9.52 -28.11
CA PRO A 54 48.66 9.78 -27.07
C PRO A 54 48.05 11.20 -27.11
N THR A 55 48.60 12.08 -27.92
CA THR A 55 48.01 13.42 -28.12
C THR A 55 46.81 13.42 -29.06
N LEU A 56 46.68 12.32 -29.85
CA LEU A 56 45.53 12.12 -30.72
C LEU A 56 44.41 11.44 -29.94
N VAL A 57 43.41 12.22 -29.60
CA VAL A 57 42.22 11.78 -28.82
C VAL A 57 40.98 12.19 -29.60
N GLU A 58 40.11 11.20 -29.81
CA GLU A 58 38.77 11.41 -30.33
C GLU A 58 37.75 11.03 -29.26
N GLU A 59 36.73 11.84 -29.12
CA GLU A 59 35.68 11.65 -28.12
C GLU A 59 34.32 11.61 -28.79
N PHE A 60 33.44 10.73 -28.32
CA PHE A 60 32.03 10.83 -28.62
C PHE A 60 31.19 10.64 -27.36
N THR A 61 30.10 11.35 -27.30
CA THR A 61 29.14 11.31 -26.19
C THR A 61 28.01 10.38 -26.55
N ILE A 62 27.70 9.46 -25.66
CA ILE A 62 26.49 8.65 -25.71
C ILE A 62 25.48 9.32 -24.77
N THR A 63 24.35 9.73 -25.32
CA THR A 63 23.24 10.27 -24.54
C THR A 63 22.07 9.32 -24.61
N GLN A 64 21.47 9.05 -23.48
CA GLN A 64 20.28 8.21 -23.37
C GLN A 64 19.16 9.02 -22.70
N GLU A 65 18.05 9.10 -23.41
CA GLU A 65 16.84 9.78 -22.94
C GLU A 65 16.42 9.27 -21.55
N PRO A 66 15.64 10.08 -20.79
CA PRO A 66 15.05 9.63 -19.55
C PRO A 66 14.29 8.33 -19.74
N GLY A 67 14.46 7.40 -18.81
CA GLY A 67 13.63 6.22 -18.74
C GLY A 67 12.18 6.57 -18.39
N PRO A 68 11.26 5.60 -18.50
CA PRO A 68 9.88 5.82 -18.13
C PRO A 68 9.79 6.24 -16.66
N VAL A 69 8.98 7.27 -16.39
CA VAL A 69 8.65 7.63 -15.01
C VAL A 69 7.85 6.47 -14.42
N PRO A 70 8.29 5.86 -13.32
CA PRO A 70 7.49 4.83 -12.67
C PRO A 70 6.09 5.37 -12.37
N PRO A 71 5.03 4.59 -12.60
CA PRO A 71 3.70 5.02 -12.24
C PRO A 71 3.63 5.26 -10.73
N GLU A 72 2.99 6.35 -10.33
CA GLU A 72 2.73 6.66 -8.91
C GLU A 72 1.47 5.95 -8.44
N ALA A 73 1.44 5.61 -7.15
CA ALA A 73 0.23 5.09 -6.52
C ALA A 73 -0.88 6.15 -6.53
N PRO A 74 -2.14 5.78 -6.77
CA PRO A 74 -3.27 6.69 -6.69
C PRO A 74 -3.34 7.39 -5.32
N LYS A 75 -3.81 8.63 -5.31
CA LYS A 75 -4.07 9.39 -4.07
C LYS A 75 -5.55 9.36 -3.78
N ALA A 76 -5.88 9.18 -2.51
CA ALA A 76 -7.28 9.15 -2.08
C ALA A 76 -7.91 10.54 -2.18
N ASP A 77 -9.09 10.61 -2.80
CA ASP A 77 -9.80 11.85 -3.10
C ASP A 77 -10.85 12.17 -2.03
N LEU A 78 -11.49 11.14 -1.49
CA LEU A 78 -12.61 11.28 -0.57
C LEU A 78 -12.22 11.22 0.90
N LEU A 79 -11.27 10.36 1.25
CA LEU A 79 -10.79 10.19 2.63
C LEU A 79 -9.37 9.60 2.64
N ASP A 80 -8.48 10.20 3.42
CA ASP A 80 -7.16 9.64 3.77
C ASP A 80 -6.86 9.93 5.24
N VAL A 81 -7.05 8.92 6.10
CA VAL A 81 -6.96 9.09 7.55
C VAL A 81 -5.53 8.96 8.05
N VAL A 82 -5.08 9.98 8.76
CA VAL A 82 -3.80 10.00 9.47
C VAL A 82 -4.05 10.06 10.97
N PHE A 83 -3.40 9.17 11.72
CA PHE A 83 -3.50 9.10 13.19
C PHE A 83 -2.37 9.88 13.85
N HIS A 84 -2.65 10.44 15.04
CA HIS A 84 -1.70 11.17 15.86
C HIS A 84 -1.43 10.47 17.20
N ALA A 85 -0.25 10.70 17.77
CA ALA A 85 0.19 10.03 18.99
C ALA A 85 -0.67 10.37 20.23
N ASP A 86 -1.40 11.49 20.18
CA ASP A 86 -2.34 11.91 21.23
C ASP A 86 -3.70 11.22 21.15
N GLY A 87 -3.89 10.32 20.17
CA GLY A 87 -5.15 9.60 19.96
C GLY A 87 -6.17 10.38 19.14
N THR A 88 -5.80 11.49 18.51
CA THR A 88 -6.61 12.16 17.49
C THR A 88 -6.32 11.62 16.10
N ALA A 89 -7.16 11.97 15.14
CA ALA A 89 -6.93 11.66 13.73
C ALA A 89 -7.45 12.81 12.84
N GLU A 90 -6.86 12.91 11.65
CA GLU A 90 -7.27 13.89 10.64
C GLU A 90 -7.43 13.24 9.27
N ASP A 91 -8.23 13.87 8.41
CA ASP A 91 -8.32 13.55 6.99
C ASP A 91 -7.38 14.46 6.20
N VAL A 92 -6.40 13.87 5.52
CA VAL A 92 -5.46 14.61 4.67
C VAL A 92 -5.85 14.62 3.20
N SER A 93 -7.00 14.03 2.83
CA SER A 93 -7.56 14.09 1.47
C SER A 93 -7.91 15.54 1.08
N PRO A 94 -8.19 15.80 -0.21
CA PRO A 94 -8.66 17.13 -0.66
C PRO A 94 -9.91 17.61 0.05
N LEU A 95 -10.81 16.71 0.50
CA LEU A 95 -12.06 17.06 1.16
C LEU A 95 -11.87 17.55 2.61
N LYS A 96 -10.78 17.17 3.29
CA LYS A 96 -10.52 17.60 4.67
C LYS A 96 -11.69 17.37 5.62
N ASN A 97 -12.29 16.18 5.54
CA ASN A 97 -13.42 15.84 6.38
C ASN A 97 -13.06 15.91 7.88
N GLU A 98 -14.02 16.27 8.71
CA GLU A 98 -13.84 16.20 10.15
C GLU A 98 -13.79 14.74 10.61
N VAL A 99 -12.68 14.32 11.23
CA VAL A 99 -12.54 13.00 11.85
C VAL A 99 -12.80 13.13 13.33
N LEU A 100 -13.87 12.53 13.80
CA LEU A 100 -14.30 12.59 15.19
C LEU A 100 -13.96 11.29 15.92
N SER A 101 -13.42 11.41 17.12
CA SER A 101 -13.33 10.30 18.06
C SER A 101 -14.63 10.16 18.83
N TYR A 102 -15.24 8.98 18.85
CA TYR A 102 -16.49 8.73 19.56
C TYR A 102 -16.33 7.51 20.50
N PRO A 103 -16.77 7.57 21.74
CA PRO A 103 -17.54 8.60 22.43
C PRO A 103 -16.74 9.82 22.96
N GLY A 104 -15.59 10.12 22.37
CA GLY A 104 -14.75 11.25 22.77
C GLY A 104 -13.54 10.87 23.64
N THR A 105 -13.38 9.60 23.95
CA THR A 105 -12.18 9.08 24.64
C THR A 105 -11.06 8.90 23.63
N ALA A 106 -9.86 9.38 23.96
CA ALA A 106 -8.68 9.16 23.12
C ALA A 106 -8.40 7.67 22.91
N LEU A 107 -8.14 7.30 21.66
CA LEU A 107 -7.72 5.96 21.29
C LEU A 107 -6.22 5.79 21.52
N THR A 108 -5.78 4.54 21.74
CA THR A 108 -4.36 4.26 21.87
C THR A 108 -3.71 4.28 20.50
N CYS A 109 -2.81 5.25 20.32
CA CYS A 109 -2.02 5.39 19.12
C CYS A 109 -0.53 5.34 19.46
N TYR A 110 0.28 4.75 18.56
CA TYR A 110 1.71 4.65 18.75
C TYR A 110 2.44 4.64 17.40
N TYR A 111 3.71 5.03 17.42
CA TYR A 111 4.55 4.98 16.22
C TYR A 111 4.94 3.54 15.90
N HIS A 112 4.68 3.13 14.67
CA HIS A 112 5.02 1.80 14.17
C HIS A 112 6.27 1.87 13.30
N ASP A 113 7.35 1.24 13.74
CA ASP A 113 8.67 1.36 13.10
C ASP A 113 8.72 0.85 11.66
N VAL A 114 7.97 -0.18 11.34
CA VAL A 114 7.94 -0.75 9.99
C VAL A 114 7.18 0.17 9.03
N TYR A 115 5.98 0.63 9.43
CA TYR A 115 5.15 1.50 8.59
C TYR A 115 5.58 2.96 8.61
N LYS A 116 6.52 3.32 9.51
CA LYS A 116 7.03 4.70 9.67
C LYS A 116 5.91 5.73 9.86
N ARG A 117 4.83 5.34 10.55
CA ARG A 117 3.67 6.19 10.85
C ARG A 117 3.03 5.82 12.19
N ILE A 118 2.17 6.70 12.68
CA ILE A 118 1.33 6.42 13.84
C ILE A 118 0.21 5.46 13.40
N VAL A 119 -0.05 4.43 14.20
CA VAL A 119 -1.14 3.48 14.03
C VAL A 119 -2.06 3.52 15.23
N THR A 120 -3.34 3.19 15.03
CA THR A 120 -4.30 3.08 16.11
C THR A 120 -4.53 1.62 16.50
N ASN A 121 -4.69 1.35 17.80
CA ASN A 121 -4.92 0.01 18.35
C ASN A 121 -6.25 -0.03 19.10
N TYR A 122 -7.15 -0.86 18.64
CA TYR A 122 -8.44 -1.11 19.23
C TYR A 122 -8.40 -2.37 20.09
N THR A 123 -8.77 -2.22 21.36
CA THR A 123 -8.78 -3.33 22.34
C THR A 123 -10.21 -3.71 22.73
N HIS A 124 -11.15 -3.52 21.83
CA HIS A 124 -12.56 -3.76 22.09
C HIS A 124 -12.86 -5.22 22.40
N THR A 125 -13.90 -5.46 23.21
CA THR A 125 -14.42 -6.81 23.39
C THR A 125 -15.07 -7.26 22.08
N PRO A 126 -14.58 -8.33 21.47
CA PRO A 126 -15.04 -8.78 20.16
C PRO A 126 -16.54 -9.04 20.11
N GLY A 127 -17.19 -8.52 19.06
CA GLY A 127 -18.60 -8.75 18.76
C GLY A 127 -19.60 -8.15 19.75
N GLN A 128 -19.13 -7.47 20.77
CA GLN A 128 -19.96 -6.70 21.71
C GLN A 128 -19.43 -5.28 21.77
N GLY A 129 -19.94 -4.42 20.90
CA GLY A 129 -19.73 -3.01 21.03
C GLY A 129 -20.45 -2.50 22.27
N SER A 130 -19.78 -1.79 23.11
CA SER A 130 -20.42 -0.97 24.14
C SER A 130 -20.38 0.48 23.67
N ARG A 131 -21.37 1.29 24.10
CA ARG A 131 -21.33 2.75 23.90
C ARG A 131 -20.11 3.43 24.53
N LYS A 132 -19.26 2.66 25.22
CA LYS A 132 -18.04 3.13 25.88
C LYS A 132 -16.78 2.89 25.05
N ASP A 133 -16.89 2.06 23.99
CA ASP A 133 -15.75 1.76 23.15
C ASP A 133 -15.51 2.92 22.20
N SER A 134 -14.28 3.38 22.13
CA SER A 134 -13.89 4.50 21.28
C SER A 134 -13.62 4.02 19.86
N TYR A 135 -14.00 4.82 18.88
CA TYR A 135 -13.72 4.61 17.46
C TYR A 135 -13.65 5.95 16.75
N TYR A 136 -13.06 6.00 15.57
CA TYR A 136 -13.12 7.17 14.72
C TYR A 136 -14.30 7.09 13.77
N ARG A 137 -14.84 8.25 13.42
CA ARG A 137 -15.93 8.37 12.46
C ARG A 137 -15.82 9.62 11.61
N VAL A 138 -16.26 9.52 10.37
CA VAL A 138 -16.34 10.63 9.41
C VAL A 138 -17.75 10.68 8.82
N ASP A 139 -18.38 11.86 8.86
CA ASP A 139 -19.69 12.06 8.25
C ASP A 139 -19.57 12.17 6.73
N TYR A 140 -19.79 11.07 6.03
CA TYR A 140 -19.80 11.06 4.58
C TYR A 140 -21.17 11.43 3.99
N TYR A 141 -22.25 11.19 4.75
CA TYR A 141 -23.62 11.26 4.24
C TYR A 141 -24.11 12.69 4.04
N THR A 142 -23.72 13.61 4.92
CA THR A 142 -24.07 15.03 4.79
C THR A 142 -23.07 15.82 3.95
N ASN A 143 -21.92 15.25 3.63
CA ASN A 143 -20.99 15.79 2.65
C ASN A 143 -21.38 15.31 1.25
N GLU A 144 -22.12 16.14 0.49
CA GLU A 144 -22.62 15.75 -0.82
C GLU A 144 -21.52 15.36 -1.80
N THR A 145 -20.35 16.01 -1.76
CA THR A 145 -19.20 15.64 -2.62
C THR A 145 -18.70 14.25 -2.29
N PHE A 146 -18.55 13.93 -1.01
CA PHE A 146 -18.12 12.59 -0.59
C PHE A 146 -19.15 11.54 -1.02
N LYS A 147 -20.42 11.81 -0.73
CA LYS A 147 -21.52 10.89 -1.04
C LYS A 147 -21.63 10.61 -2.53
N GLN A 148 -21.59 11.66 -3.37
CA GLN A 148 -21.64 11.52 -4.83
C GLN A 148 -20.42 10.80 -5.39
N GLY A 149 -19.23 11.03 -4.81
CA GLY A 149 -18.01 10.33 -5.22
C GLY A 149 -18.06 8.82 -4.99
N LEU A 150 -19.01 8.31 -4.20
CA LEU A 150 -19.22 6.87 -4.05
C LEU A 150 -20.17 6.27 -5.11
N ASP A 151 -20.94 7.10 -5.83
CA ASP A 151 -22.08 6.63 -6.63
C ASP A 151 -21.72 6.04 -8.01
N ASP A 152 -20.58 6.43 -8.59
CA ASP A 152 -20.17 5.97 -9.93
C ASP A 152 -19.12 4.85 -9.90
N GLY A 153 -18.88 4.32 -8.74
CA GLY A 153 -17.85 3.33 -8.42
C GLY A 153 -16.88 3.91 -7.40
N HIS A 154 -16.33 3.08 -6.55
CA HIS A 154 -15.40 3.55 -5.52
C HIS A 154 -14.45 2.45 -5.07
N THR A 155 -13.36 2.87 -4.44
CA THR A 155 -12.40 1.97 -3.83
C THR A 155 -12.19 2.33 -2.37
N LEU A 156 -12.19 1.32 -1.52
CA LEU A 156 -11.78 1.43 -0.12
C LEU A 156 -10.46 0.70 0.09
N GLU A 157 -9.55 1.33 0.81
CA GLU A 157 -8.28 0.73 1.20
C GLU A 157 -8.14 0.78 2.72
N VAL A 158 -7.69 -0.32 3.31
CA VAL A 158 -7.34 -0.38 4.73
C VAL A 158 -6.13 -1.30 4.93
N VAL A 159 -5.25 -0.88 5.83
CA VAL A 159 -4.20 -1.75 6.34
C VAL A 159 -4.53 -2.08 7.77
N LEU A 160 -4.71 -3.34 8.04
CA LEU A 160 -5.21 -3.82 9.32
C LEU A 160 -4.43 -5.03 9.85
N ARG A 161 -4.46 -5.20 11.17
CA ARG A 161 -3.99 -6.39 11.88
C ARG A 161 -5.02 -6.78 12.91
N SER A 162 -5.51 -8.01 12.83
CA SER A 162 -6.37 -8.55 13.89
C SER A 162 -5.55 -8.98 15.09
N ASN A 163 -5.96 -8.63 16.30
CA ASN A 163 -5.42 -9.21 17.53
C ASN A 163 -6.03 -10.57 17.83
N ARG A 164 -7.21 -10.83 17.24
CA ARG A 164 -7.93 -12.06 17.49
C ARG A 164 -8.99 -12.30 16.41
N ASN A 165 -9.07 -13.54 15.95
CA ASN A 165 -10.15 -14.02 15.10
C ASN A 165 -10.51 -15.44 15.57
N ASP A 166 -11.62 -15.57 16.26
CA ASP A 166 -12.12 -16.87 16.74
C ASP A 166 -13.17 -17.48 15.80
N GLY A 167 -13.47 -16.83 14.69
CA GLY A 167 -14.45 -17.27 13.69
C GLY A 167 -15.91 -17.23 14.16
N THR A 168 -16.18 -16.82 15.40
CA THR A 168 -17.54 -16.88 15.97
C THR A 168 -18.30 -15.59 15.85
N LYS A 169 -17.63 -14.49 15.53
CA LYS A 169 -18.17 -13.12 15.51
C LYS A 169 -17.83 -12.42 14.20
N GLU A 170 -18.64 -11.43 13.89
CA GLU A 170 -18.38 -10.47 12.82
C GLU A 170 -17.60 -9.26 13.39
N TYR A 171 -16.70 -8.70 12.57
CA TYR A 171 -15.93 -7.52 12.93
C TYR A 171 -15.93 -6.55 11.76
N LYS A 172 -16.08 -5.25 12.03
CA LYS A 172 -16.07 -4.17 11.03
C LYS A 172 -14.89 -3.22 11.29
N PRO A 173 -13.73 -3.46 10.66
CA PRO A 173 -12.56 -2.60 10.88
C PRO A 173 -12.70 -1.21 10.25
N PHE A 174 -13.33 -1.12 9.08
CA PHE A 174 -13.58 0.12 8.36
C PHE A 174 -14.84 -0.02 7.51
N SER A 175 -15.91 0.69 7.87
CA SER A 175 -17.19 0.50 7.20
C SER A 175 -18.16 1.67 7.42
N ALA A 176 -19.10 1.83 6.47
CA ALA A 176 -20.30 2.66 6.57
C ALA A 176 -21.54 1.78 6.40
N HIS A 177 -21.65 0.72 7.18
CA HIS A 177 -22.71 -0.30 7.05
C HIS A 177 -23.85 -0.07 8.04
N GLU A 178 -25.00 0.41 7.57
CA GLU A 178 -26.26 0.35 8.33
C GLU A 178 -27.45 0.49 7.40
N ALA A 179 -28.12 -0.60 7.12
CA ALA A 179 -29.26 -0.67 6.19
C ALA A 179 -28.94 -0.16 4.76
N GLY A 180 -27.70 -0.08 4.44
CA GLY A 180 -27.06 0.44 3.21
C GLY A 180 -25.59 0.70 3.47
N GLY A 181 -24.89 1.26 2.48
CA GLY A 181 -23.50 1.68 2.57
C GLY A 181 -22.51 0.66 1.99
N THR A 182 -21.25 0.83 2.38
CA THR A 182 -20.12 0.06 1.86
C THR A 182 -19.05 -0.10 2.95
N GLY A 183 -18.19 -1.11 2.83
CA GLY A 183 -17.10 -1.28 3.79
C GLY A 183 -16.59 -2.71 3.90
N PHE A 184 -15.74 -2.92 4.88
CA PHE A 184 -15.16 -4.23 5.18
C PHE A 184 -15.82 -4.91 6.36
N LEU A 185 -15.98 -6.20 6.22
CA LEU A 185 -16.45 -7.11 7.25
C LEU A 185 -15.47 -8.29 7.34
N ILE A 186 -15.05 -8.66 8.54
CA ILE A 186 -14.53 -9.99 8.77
C ILE A 186 -15.75 -10.86 9.11
N CYS A 187 -16.15 -11.73 8.19
CA CYS A 187 -17.31 -12.58 8.39
C CYS A 187 -17.01 -13.71 9.38
N LYS A 188 -18.05 -14.25 10.01
CA LYS A 188 -17.91 -15.43 10.87
C LYS A 188 -17.87 -16.71 10.05
N GLU A 189 -17.38 -17.77 10.66
CA GLU A 189 -17.32 -19.11 10.07
C GLU A 189 -18.67 -19.58 9.53
N GLY A 190 -18.68 -20.10 8.31
CA GLY A 190 -19.87 -20.59 7.61
C GLY A 190 -20.79 -19.53 7.03
N GLN A 191 -20.51 -18.26 7.19
CA GLN A 191 -21.32 -17.18 6.64
C GLN A 191 -21.15 -17.11 5.11
N GLY A 192 -22.26 -17.25 4.38
CA GLY A 192 -22.23 -17.34 2.91
C GLY A 192 -21.58 -18.63 2.38
N GLY A 193 -21.29 -19.61 3.23
CA GLY A 193 -20.57 -20.83 2.85
C GLY A 193 -19.05 -20.73 2.90
N HIS A 194 -18.54 -19.60 3.37
CA HIS A 194 -17.10 -19.29 3.45
C HIS A 194 -16.54 -19.46 4.87
N PRO A 195 -15.21 -19.61 5.01
CA PRO A 195 -14.55 -19.51 6.30
C PRO A 195 -14.69 -18.09 6.88
N ALA A 196 -14.26 -17.88 8.11
CA ALA A 196 -14.18 -16.55 8.71
C ALA A 196 -13.15 -15.73 7.94
N CYS A 197 -13.58 -14.94 6.97
CA CYS A 197 -12.71 -14.30 6.00
C CYS A 197 -12.94 -12.77 5.90
N ILE A 198 -11.96 -12.11 5.33
CA ILE A 198 -12.06 -10.69 4.98
C ILE A 198 -13.01 -10.55 3.80
N THR A 199 -13.99 -9.67 3.92
CA THR A 199 -15.05 -9.47 2.93
C THR A 199 -15.22 -7.99 2.64
N PHE A 200 -15.35 -7.63 1.38
CA PHE A 200 -15.85 -6.33 0.96
C PHE A 200 -17.34 -6.44 0.63
N LEU A 201 -18.13 -5.48 1.12
CA LEU A 201 -19.57 -5.60 1.17
C LEU A 201 -20.28 -4.29 0.80
N PRO A 202 -20.35 -3.93 -0.50
CA PRO A 202 -21.19 -2.83 -0.93
C PRO A 202 -22.66 -3.24 -0.92
N ASN A 203 -23.55 -2.30 -0.62
CA ASN A 203 -25.00 -2.46 -0.71
C ASN A 203 -25.51 -1.77 -1.95
N VAL A 204 -25.97 -2.51 -2.93
CA VAL A 204 -26.43 -1.96 -4.21
C VAL A 204 -27.84 -2.45 -4.56
N SER A 205 -28.48 -1.81 -5.51
CA SER A 205 -29.82 -2.21 -5.94
C SER A 205 -30.15 -1.71 -7.34
N THR A 206 -30.77 -2.58 -8.14
CA THR A 206 -31.42 -2.24 -9.41
C THR A 206 -32.88 -1.80 -9.27
N THR A 207 -33.50 -2.07 -8.10
CA THR A 207 -34.93 -1.88 -7.85
C THR A 207 -35.23 -0.97 -6.66
N GLY A 208 -34.20 -0.38 -6.03
CA GLY A 208 -34.29 0.35 -4.76
C GLY A 208 -34.40 -0.55 -3.54
N LYS A 209 -34.42 -1.90 -3.72
CA LYS A 209 -34.40 -2.86 -2.60
C LYS A 209 -32.95 -3.21 -2.29
N SER A 210 -32.52 -2.91 -1.08
CA SER A 210 -31.20 -3.18 -0.55
C SER A 210 -30.72 -4.61 -0.78
N THR A 211 -29.54 -4.78 -1.36
CA THR A 211 -28.88 -6.07 -1.60
C THR A 211 -27.41 -5.96 -1.24
N TRP A 212 -26.98 -6.77 -0.27
CA TRP A 212 -25.58 -6.85 0.11
C TRP A 212 -24.80 -7.77 -0.87
N CYS A 213 -23.76 -7.24 -1.47
CA CYS A 213 -22.93 -7.95 -2.45
C CYS A 213 -21.63 -8.43 -1.77
N TRP A 214 -21.52 -9.73 -1.54
CA TRP A 214 -20.49 -10.34 -0.73
C TRP A 214 -19.25 -10.71 -1.56
N ALA A 215 -18.30 -9.82 -1.71
CA ALA A 215 -16.98 -10.16 -2.26
C ALA A 215 -16.12 -10.73 -1.13
N GLN A 216 -16.11 -12.06 -1.00
CA GLN A 216 -15.41 -12.79 0.06
C GLN A 216 -14.04 -13.28 -0.41
N SER A 217 -13.00 -13.04 0.38
CA SER A 217 -11.61 -13.32 -0.03
C SER A 217 -11.14 -14.74 0.22
N ASP A 218 -11.86 -15.53 1.04
CA ASP A 218 -11.41 -16.80 1.61
C ASP A 218 -10.09 -16.71 2.41
N VAL A 219 -9.65 -15.49 2.74
CA VAL A 219 -8.48 -15.23 3.59
C VAL A 219 -8.95 -15.03 5.02
N THR A 220 -8.67 -16.00 5.88
CA THR A 220 -8.91 -15.90 7.32
C THR A 220 -7.78 -15.07 7.95
N PRO A 221 -8.09 -13.94 8.61
CA PRO A 221 -7.06 -13.12 9.22
C PRO A 221 -6.37 -13.86 10.36
N GLU A 222 -5.07 -14.06 10.25
CA GLU A 222 -4.23 -14.60 11.32
C GLU A 222 -3.96 -13.52 12.37
N PRO A 223 -4.16 -13.81 13.68
CA PRO A 223 -3.83 -12.85 14.72
C PRO A 223 -2.37 -12.41 14.67
N GLY A 224 -2.15 -11.10 14.73
CA GLY A 224 -0.81 -10.52 14.70
C GLY A 224 -0.22 -10.26 13.33
N ARG A 225 -0.83 -10.77 12.25
CA ARG A 225 -0.40 -10.49 10.88
C ARG A 225 -1.13 -9.26 10.34
N TYR A 226 -0.39 -8.40 9.63
CA TYR A 226 -0.95 -7.28 8.88
C TYR A 226 -1.39 -7.73 7.49
N TYR A 227 -2.45 -7.12 7.01
CA TYR A 227 -3.02 -7.31 5.70
C TYR A 227 -3.28 -5.95 5.05
N HIS A 228 -2.89 -5.81 3.80
CA HIS A 228 -3.36 -4.74 2.94
C HIS A 228 -4.64 -5.21 2.26
N VAL A 229 -5.72 -4.52 2.48
CA VAL A 229 -7.04 -4.91 1.99
C VAL A 229 -7.63 -3.79 1.15
N VAL A 230 -8.05 -4.11 -0.06
CA VAL A 230 -8.71 -3.17 -0.97
C VAL A 230 -10.01 -3.78 -1.45
N GLY A 231 -11.10 -3.02 -1.29
CA GLY A 231 -12.42 -3.34 -1.83
C GLY A 231 -12.76 -2.38 -2.95
N VAL A 232 -13.19 -2.88 -4.09
CA VAL A 232 -13.58 -2.08 -5.25
C VAL A 232 -15.02 -2.41 -5.62
N TRP A 233 -15.87 -1.39 -5.71
CA TRP A 233 -17.14 -1.51 -6.41
C TRP A 233 -17.02 -0.81 -7.76
N ASP A 234 -17.09 -1.59 -8.81
CA ASP A 234 -17.08 -1.12 -10.20
C ASP A 234 -18.50 -1.16 -10.75
N LYS A 235 -19.14 0.00 -10.77
CA LYS A 235 -20.50 0.17 -11.27
C LYS A 235 -20.63 -0.19 -12.74
N THR A 236 -19.61 0.12 -13.54
CA THR A 236 -19.62 -0.15 -14.99
C THR A 236 -19.53 -1.64 -15.28
N ALA A 237 -18.68 -2.34 -14.52
CA ALA A 237 -18.56 -3.80 -14.63
C ALA A 237 -19.66 -4.55 -13.88
N GLU A 238 -20.49 -3.84 -13.07
CA GLU A 238 -21.51 -4.42 -12.19
C GLU A 238 -20.91 -5.47 -11.22
N LYS A 239 -19.72 -5.18 -10.68
CA LYS A 239 -18.96 -6.11 -9.84
C LYS A 239 -18.42 -5.43 -8.59
N ALA A 240 -18.32 -6.24 -7.55
CA ALA A 240 -17.50 -5.96 -6.37
C ALA A 240 -16.29 -6.89 -6.36
N TYR A 241 -15.13 -6.33 -6.00
CA TYR A 241 -13.87 -7.08 -5.92
C TYR A 241 -13.24 -6.88 -4.55
N ILE A 242 -12.56 -7.92 -4.05
CA ILE A 242 -11.70 -7.80 -2.88
C ILE A 242 -10.28 -8.27 -3.22
N TYR A 243 -9.32 -7.42 -2.86
CA TYR A 243 -7.90 -7.70 -2.96
C TYR A 243 -7.31 -7.80 -1.56
N VAL A 244 -6.42 -8.76 -1.37
CA VAL A 244 -5.64 -8.90 -0.14
C VAL A 244 -4.18 -9.04 -0.53
N ASP A 245 -3.33 -8.21 0.08
CA ASP A 245 -1.91 -8.14 -0.21
C ASP A 245 -1.61 -7.97 -1.71
N GLY A 246 -2.33 -7.03 -2.34
CA GLY A 246 -2.20 -6.68 -3.76
C GLY A 246 -2.78 -7.71 -4.74
N GLN A 247 -3.36 -8.82 -4.26
CA GLN A 247 -3.89 -9.89 -5.10
C GLN A 247 -5.41 -9.96 -5.05
N LEU A 248 -6.07 -10.11 -6.19
CA LEU A 248 -7.50 -10.37 -6.26
C LEU A 248 -7.82 -11.72 -5.58
N LYS A 249 -8.69 -11.69 -4.58
CA LYS A 249 -9.07 -12.86 -3.77
C LYS A 249 -10.53 -13.25 -3.87
N GLY A 250 -11.40 -12.32 -4.28
CA GLY A 250 -12.82 -12.63 -4.43
C GLY A 250 -13.57 -11.60 -5.25
N THR A 251 -14.71 -12.00 -5.78
CA THR A 251 -15.60 -11.16 -6.57
C THR A 251 -17.06 -11.49 -6.23
N ALA A 252 -17.93 -10.51 -6.47
CA ALA A 252 -19.38 -10.69 -6.41
C ALA A 252 -20.07 -9.89 -7.49
N ASP A 253 -21.27 -10.30 -7.93
CA ASP A 253 -22.14 -9.47 -8.75
C ASP A 253 -22.68 -8.33 -7.87
N ALA A 254 -22.59 -7.10 -8.39
CA ALA A 254 -23.01 -5.90 -7.66
C ALA A 254 -23.66 -4.86 -8.61
N PRO A 255 -24.76 -5.24 -9.30
CA PRO A 255 -25.43 -4.40 -10.28
C PRO A 255 -26.31 -3.35 -9.60
N GLY A 256 -26.42 -2.18 -10.25
CA GLY A 256 -27.35 -1.11 -9.89
C GLY A 256 -26.69 0.07 -9.20
N GLU A 257 -27.46 0.75 -8.35
CA GLU A 257 -27.04 1.97 -7.66
C GLU A 257 -26.64 1.66 -6.22
N LEU A 258 -25.67 2.41 -5.67
CA LEU A 258 -25.29 2.31 -4.27
C LEU A 258 -26.47 2.74 -3.38
N ILE A 259 -26.83 1.91 -2.44
CA ILE A 259 -27.78 2.27 -1.39
C ILE A 259 -26.97 2.81 -0.21
N HIS A 260 -27.01 4.10 -0.01
CA HIS A 260 -26.34 4.72 1.12
C HIS A 260 -26.91 4.25 2.47
N ALA A 261 -26.08 4.32 3.50
CA ALA A 261 -26.51 4.08 4.87
C ALA A 261 -27.64 5.05 5.25
N LYS A 262 -28.48 4.64 6.20
CA LYS A 262 -29.57 5.52 6.70
C LYS A 262 -28.99 6.69 7.49
N ASP A 263 -29.77 7.76 7.58
CA ASP A 263 -29.43 9.01 8.27
C ASP A 263 -28.88 8.80 9.71
N GLY A 264 -29.35 7.81 10.43
CA GLY A 264 -28.84 7.48 11.76
C GLY A 264 -27.46 6.79 11.78
N ALA A 265 -26.91 6.44 10.62
CA ALA A 265 -25.66 5.67 10.48
C ALA A 265 -24.79 6.21 9.34
N ARG A 266 -24.79 7.48 9.16
CA ARG A 266 -24.15 8.26 8.09
C ARG A 266 -22.63 8.34 8.15
N TRP A 267 -22.01 7.50 8.94
CA TRP A 267 -20.59 7.58 9.24
C TRP A 267 -19.80 6.49 8.54
N PHE A 268 -18.65 6.84 7.99
CA PHE A 268 -17.57 5.89 7.90
C PHE A 268 -16.94 5.75 9.29
N ALA A 269 -16.99 4.55 9.83
CA ALA A 269 -16.46 4.22 11.14
C ALA A 269 -15.19 3.36 11.00
N LEU A 270 -14.14 3.68 11.78
CA LEU A 270 -12.94 2.87 11.94
C LEU A 270 -12.96 2.28 13.35
N GLY A 271 -13.00 0.95 13.41
CA GLY A 271 -12.98 0.22 14.67
C GLY A 271 -14.31 -0.38 15.11
N GLY A 272 -15.36 -0.26 14.31
CA GLY A 272 -16.66 -0.84 14.63
C GLY A 272 -17.76 -0.51 13.64
N ASP A 273 -18.98 -0.80 14.04
CA ASP A 273 -20.17 -0.49 13.24
C ASP A 273 -20.51 1.00 13.28
N SER A 274 -21.08 1.51 12.20
CA SER A 274 -21.44 2.91 12.05
C SER A 274 -22.76 3.30 12.70
N ALA A 275 -23.50 2.35 13.30
CA ALA A 275 -24.81 2.61 13.88
C ALA A 275 -24.76 3.60 15.06
N VAL A 276 -25.64 4.61 15.03
CA VAL A 276 -25.73 5.60 16.10
C VAL A 276 -26.16 4.94 17.41
N GLY A 277 -25.35 5.17 18.43
CA GLY A 277 -25.68 4.80 19.80
C GLY A 277 -25.45 3.35 20.20
N SER A 278 -24.99 2.50 19.27
CA SER A 278 -24.47 1.19 19.59
C SER A 278 -23.30 0.87 18.65
N MET A 279 -22.16 0.51 19.21
CA MET A 279 -21.10 -0.08 18.41
C MET A 279 -21.34 -1.59 18.38
N GLY A 280 -21.91 -2.08 17.28
CA GLY A 280 -21.91 -3.50 16.97
C GLY A 280 -20.60 -3.90 16.28
N ASN A 281 -20.32 -5.19 16.22
CA ASN A 281 -19.22 -5.74 15.43
C ASN A 281 -17.87 -5.03 15.64
N ALA A 282 -17.57 -4.70 16.90
CA ALA A 282 -16.40 -3.93 17.29
C ALA A 282 -15.10 -4.61 16.88
N TRP A 283 -14.18 -3.83 16.30
CA TRP A 283 -12.85 -4.29 15.91
C TRP A 283 -11.94 -4.47 17.13
N ASN A 284 -11.16 -5.54 17.10
CA ASN A 284 -10.06 -5.75 18.05
C ASN A 284 -8.80 -5.98 17.23
N GLY A 285 -7.97 -4.96 17.13
CA GLY A 285 -6.80 -4.98 16.26
C GLY A 285 -6.28 -3.61 15.97
N GLU A 286 -5.41 -3.51 15.00
CA GLU A 286 -4.81 -2.25 14.58
C GLU A 286 -5.31 -1.83 13.20
N VAL A 287 -5.31 -0.52 12.99
CA VAL A 287 -5.48 0.11 11.68
C VAL A 287 -4.29 1.03 11.45
N VAL A 288 -3.62 0.83 10.33
CA VAL A 288 -2.41 1.57 9.93
C VAL A 288 -2.77 2.75 9.03
N LEU A 289 -3.69 2.51 8.09
CA LEU A 289 -4.26 3.51 7.20
C LEU A 289 -5.69 3.12 6.83
N ALA A 290 -6.50 4.12 6.45
CA ALA A 290 -7.82 3.93 5.88
C ALA A 290 -8.06 5.03 4.85
N ARG A 291 -8.40 4.63 3.62
CA ARG A 291 -8.57 5.52 2.47
C ARG A 291 -9.83 5.20 1.69
N VAL A 292 -10.41 6.23 1.07
CA VAL A 292 -11.55 6.11 0.14
C VAL A 292 -11.24 6.92 -1.11
N PHE A 293 -11.42 6.29 -2.26
CA PHE A 293 -11.22 6.86 -3.59
C PHE A 293 -12.58 6.93 -4.30
N ASP A 294 -12.79 7.95 -5.12
CA ASP A 294 -14.01 8.16 -5.92
C ASP A 294 -14.03 7.37 -7.24
N ASP A 295 -12.98 6.57 -7.48
CA ASP A 295 -12.82 5.71 -8.65
C ASP A 295 -12.82 4.22 -8.29
N ALA A 296 -13.30 3.40 -9.22
CA ALA A 296 -13.07 1.95 -9.22
C ALA A 296 -11.65 1.64 -9.72
N LEU A 297 -10.68 1.57 -8.82
CA LEU A 297 -9.28 1.36 -9.17
C LEU A 297 -9.03 0.00 -9.84
N THR A 298 -8.14 0.02 -10.84
CA THR A 298 -7.71 -1.19 -11.54
C THR A 298 -6.75 -2.05 -10.70
N GLY A 299 -6.57 -3.32 -11.09
CA GLY A 299 -5.62 -4.22 -10.42
C GLY A 299 -4.18 -3.68 -10.41
N ASP A 300 -3.74 -3.01 -11.48
CA ASP A 300 -2.40 -2.40 -11.56
C ASP A 300 -2.26 -1.22 -10.58
N GLN A 301 -3.28 -0.39 -10.45
CA GLN A 301 -3.31 0.70 -9.46
C GLN A 301 -3.31 0.16 -8.03
N ILE A 302 -4.02 -0.93 -7.77
CA ILE A 302 -4.02 -1.60 -6.46
C ILE A 302 -2.65 -2.22 -6.14
N ALA A 303 -1.95 -2.75 -7.15
CA ALA A 303 -0.59 -3.23 -6.97
C ALA A 303 0.38 -2.09 -6.58
N LEU A 304 0.18 -0.89 -7.13
CA LEU A 304 0.94 0.30 -6.74
C LEU A 304 0.61 0.75 -5.31
N LEU A 305 -0.68 0.74 -4.90
CA LEU A 305 -1.07 1.02 -3.51
C LEU A 305 -0.41 0.05 -2.53
N TYR A 306 -0.36 -1.23 -2.88
CA TYR A 306 0.30 -2.26 -2.07
C TYR A 306 1.79 -1.99 -1.90
N GLN A 307 2.47 -1.55 -2.96
CA GLN A 307 3.88 -1.17 -2.92
C GLN A 307 4.11 0.11 -2.10
N ASP A 308 3.26 1.14 -2.28
CA ASP A 308 3.33 2.42 -1.57
C ASP A 308 3.09 2.26 -0.06
N ALA A 309 2.17 1.39 0.33
CA ALA A 309 1.87 1.12 1.73
C ALA A 309 3.04 0.47 2.50
N ALA A 310 4.22 0.37 1.91
CA ALA A 310 5.41 -0.28 2.44
C ALA A 310 5.21 -1.78 2.76
N PHE A 311 4.15 -2.38 2.21
CA PHE A 311 3.89 -3.81 2.35
C PHE A 311 4.85 -4.68 1.56
N ALA A 312 5.43 -4.16 0.47
CA ALA A 312 6.43 -4.87 -0.32
C ALA A 312 7.67 -5.28 0.49
N GLY A 313 7.87 -4.71 1.67
CA GLY A 313 8.92 -5.10 2.61
C GLY A 313 8.45 -6.00 3.77
N GLN A 314 7.17 -6.37 3.82
CA GLN A 314 6.59 -7.15 4.93
C GLN A 314 6.33 -8.64 4.65
N THR A 315 6.80 -9.18 3.56
CA THR A 315 7.24 -10.56 3.67
C THR A 315 8.12 -10.59 4.93
N PRO A 316 7.91 -11.52 5.90
CA PRO A 316 8.81 -11.63 7.03
C PRO A 316 10.21 -11.57 6.43
N VAL A 317 10.93 -10.49 6.68
CA VAL A 317 12.33 -10.44 6.33
C VAL A 317 12.93 -11.44 7.30
N GLU A 318 13.01 -12.70 6.88
CA GLU A 318 13.99 -13.57 7.49
C GLU A 318 15.27 -12.76 7.43
N PHE A 319 15.83 -12.46 8.58
CA PHE A 319 17.13 -11.85 8.71
C PHE A 319 18.13 -12.80 8.07
N ALA A 320 18.19 -12.80 6.76
CA ALA A 320 19.24 -13.45 6.02
C ALA A 320 20.45 -12.51 6.07
N LEU A 321 21.23 -12.63 7.12
CA LEU A 321 22.58 -12.12 7.13
C LEU A 321 23.36 -12.93 6.08
N SER A 322 23.34 -12.46 4.86
CA SER A 322 23.94 -13.13 3.70
C SER A 322 25.46 -13.13 3.72
N ASN A 323 26.14 -13.03 4.86
CA ASN A 323 27.59 -13.18 5.02
C ASN A 323 28.01 -13.46 6.46
N LEU A 324 27.18 -14.11 7.27
CA LEU A 324 27.53 -14.53 8.63
C LEU A 324 28.77 -15.46 8.69
N THR A 325 29.13 -16.11 7.59
CA THR A 325 30.31 -16.99 7.53
C THR A 325 31.61 -16.24 7.79
N TYR A 326 31.66 -14.93 7.59
CA TYR A 326 32.86 -14.13 7.86
C TYR A 326 32.88 -13.54 9.28
N LEU A 327 31.71 -13.37 9.93
CA LEU A 327 31.61 -12.83 11.29
C LEU A 327 31.93 -13.87 12.38
N THR A 328 31.86 -15.16 12.08
CA THR A 328 32.15 -16.24 13.05
C THR A 328 33.62 -16.34 13.44
N ARG A 329 34.51 -15.57 12.83
CA ARG A 329 35.95 -15.56 13.10
C ARG A 329 36.49 -14.17 13.50
N CYS A 330 35.67 -13.14 13.58
CA CYS A 330 36.12 -11.83 14.02
C CYS A 330 35.94 -11.71 15.54
N GLU A 331 37.01 -11.57 16.27
CA GLU A 331 36.96 -11.05 17.63
C GLU A 331 36.50 -9.61 17.53
N ILE A 332 35.28 -9.35 18.01
CA ILE A 332 34.73 -7.99 18.08
C ILE A 332 35.46 -7.27 19.20
N GLY A 333 36.46 -6.49 18.85
CA GLY A 333 37.20 -5.65 19.79
C GLY A 333 36.61 -4.23 19.87
N ALA A 334 36.67 -3.60 21.04
CA ALA A 334 36.29 -2.19 21.20
C ALA A 334 37.14 -1.31 20.28
N GLY A 335 36.47 -0.45 19.48
CA GLY A 335 37.14 0.52 18.58
C GLY A 335 37.14 0.15 17.11
N TYR A 336 36.56 -0.97 16.71
CA TYR A 336 36.39 -1.33 15.30
C TYR A 336 34.98 -1.06 14.84
N THR A 337 34.85 -0.47 13.65
CA THR A 337 33.57 -0.29 12.96
C THR A 337 33.38 -1.42 11.96
N TYR A 338 32.31 -2.16 12.10
CA TYR A 338 31.93 -3.21 11.16
C TYR A 338 30.76 -2.72 10.32
N THR A 339 30.86 -2.91 9.01
CA THR A 339 29.74 -2.62 8.11
C THR A 339 29.02 -3.93 7.80
N VAL A 340 27.77 -4.03 8.19
CA VAL A 340 26.92 -5.18 7.90
C VAL A 340 25.97 -4.79 6.76
N TYR A 341 25.97 -5.61 5.72
CA TYR A 341 25.05 -5.44 4.60
C TYR A 341 23.94 -6.47 4.72
N GLY A 342 22.71 -6.02 4.66
CA GLY A 342 21.53 -6.90 4.68
C GLY A 342 20.25 -6.07 4.49
N ASN A 343 19.16 -6.77 4.23
CA ASN A 343 17.84 -6.16 4.15
C ASN A 343 17.19 -6.23 5.53
N GLY A 344 16.41 -5.21 5.92
CA GLY A 344 15.63 -5.20 7.15
C GLY A 344 16.27 -4.47 8.33
N PHE A 345 17.41 -3.78 8.15
CA PHE A 345 17.96 -2.91 9.17
C PHE A 345 17.24 -1.57 9.21
N ALA A 346 16.82 -1.13 10.38
CA ALA A 346 16.31 0.21 10.62
C ALA A 346 17.42 1.14 11.14
N ALA A 347 17.24 2.44 10.93
CA ALA A 347 18.16 3.43 11.51
C ALA A 347 18.10 3.36 13.04
N GLY A 348 19.21 2.96 13.67
CA GLY A 348 19.32 2.81 15.12
C GLY A 348 19.44 1.38 15.62
N ASP A 349 19.37 0.36 14.75
CA ASP A 349 19.68 -1.02 15.11
C ASP A 349 21.15 -1.12 15.56
N LYS A 350 21.37 -1.80 16.67
CA LYS A 350 22.70 -1.98 17.29
C LYS A 350 23.12 -3.44 17.23
#